data_4aa4703cfaa14762a6f6f6a3884352cf
#
_entry.id   4aa4703cfaa14762a6f6f6a3884352cf
#
_cell.length_a   1.000
_cell.length_b   1.000
_cell.length_c   1.000
_cell.angle_alpha   90.00
_cell.angle_beta   90.00
_cell.angle_gamma   90.00
#
_symmetry.space_group_name_H-M   'P 1'
#
loop_
_entity.id
_entity.type
_entity.pdbx_description
1 polymer ?
#
loop_
_entity_poly.entity_id
_entity_poly.type
_entity_poly.pdbx_seq_one_letter_code
_entity_poly.pdbx_strand_id
1 'polypeptide(L)'
;IKELFNMDSVDYTTVMKYSNDFQTARQSYLEQAQQARAAEAAGSPEAIQNGRIAADYINNLKAQDSSVQTSTSGLVFKIENPGQGEKPNANSTVAVKYTGRHLNGESFDASGDTPATFNLNGVVPGFREGLMQIAKGGKATLYIPGNLAYGPEGMPQAGIGPNEMLVFDVELVDINE
;
A
#
# COMPACT_ATOMS: atom_id res chain seq x y z
N ILE A 1 8.67 -56.88 7.00
CA ILE A 1 8.70 -55.39 7.22
C ILE A 1 9.92 -54.72 6.56
N LYS A 2 11.00 -55.49 6.25
CA LYS A 2 12.18 -54.95 5.55
C LYS A 2 12.03 -54.78 4.04
N GLU A 3 10.99 -55.32 3.42
CA GLU A 3 10.77 -55.26 1.97
C GLU A 3 9.91 -54.07 1.49
N LEU A 4 9.38 -53.24 2.42
CA LEU A 4 8.48 -52.14 2.10
C LEU A 4 9.18 -50.79 1.87
N PHE A 5 10.46 -50.69 2.18
CA PHE A 5 11.27 -49.49 1.90
C PHE A 5 12.65 -49.88 1.38
N ASN A 6 12.73 -50.19 0.10
CA ASN A 6 14.02 -50.25 -0.59
C ASN A 6 14.52 -48.79 -0.77
N MET A 7 15.28 -48.31 0.20
CA MET A 7 15.81 -46.96 0.22
C MET A 7 16.96 -46.73 -0.81
N ASP A 8 17.39 -47.79 -1.50
CA ASP A 8 18.49 -47.74 -2.48
C ASP A 8 18.01 -47.27 -3.87
N SER A 9 16.74 -47.07 -4.10
CA SER A 9 16.19 -46.61 -5.38
C SER A 9 15.17 -45.46 -5.25
N VAL A 10 15.44 -44.52 -4.35
CA VAL A 10 14.63 -43.30 -4.32
C VAL A 10 14.95 -42.49 -5.56
N ASP A 11 14.02 -42.44 -6.50
CA ASP A 11 14.13 -41.58 -7.66
C ASP A 11 13.95 -40.11 -7.20
N TYR A 12 15.08 -39.47 -6.97
CA TYR A 12 15.13 -38.05 -6.56
C TYR A 12 14.41 -37.14 -7.54
N THR A 13 14.34 -37.49 -8.83
CA THR A 13 13.63 -36.73 -9.84
C THR A 13 12.13 -36.74 -9.56
N THR A 14 11.59 -37.91 -9.24
CA THR A 14 10.19 -38.07 -8.86
C THR A 14 9.89 -37.37 -7.53
N VAL A 15 10.76 -37.49 -6.53
CA VAL A 15 10.62 -36.80 -5.24
C VAL A 15 10.61 -35.28 -5.42
N MET A 16 11.52 -34.74 -6.22
CA MET A 16 11.59 -33.32 -6.52
C MET A 16 10.37 -32.82 -7.28
N LYS A 17 9.86 -33.61 -8.22
CA LYS A 17 8.62 -33.28 -8.92
C LYS A 17 7.43 -33.20 -7.97
N TYR A 18 7.22 -34.18 -7.11
CA TYR A 18 6.14 -34.14 -6.12
C TYR A 18 6.30 -32.99 -5.13
N SER A 19 7.52 -32.66 -4.73
CA SER A 19 7.81 -31.51 -3.89
C SER A 19 7.43 -30.20 -4.59
N ASN A 20 7.78 -30.02 -5.85
CA ASN A 20 7.44 -28.84 -6.63
C ASN A 20 5.93 -28.74 -6.88
N ASP A 21 5.27 -29.85 -7.24
CA ASP A 21 3.82 -29.92 -7.43
C ASP A 21 3.08 -29.53 -6.13
N PHE A 22 3.58 -30.03 -4.98
CA PHE A 22 3.03 -29.66 -3.68
C PHE A 22 3.24 -28.19 -3.34
N GLN A 23 4.42 -27.64 -3.59
CA GLN A 23 4.69 -26.20 -3.37
C GLN A 23 3.82 -25.34 -4.27
N THR A 24 3.66 -25.71 -5.53
CA THR A 24 2.80 -25.01 -6.49
C THR A 24 1.34 -25.06 -6.06
N ALA A 25 0.85 -26.23 -5.68
CA ALA A 25 -0.53 -26.40 -5.18
C ALA A 25 -0.77 -25.61 -3.90
N ARG A 26 0.20 -25.61 -2.96
CA ARG A 26 0.13 -24.81 -1.74
C ARG A 26 0.09 -23.33 -2.03
N GLN A 27 0.94 -22.84 -2.95
CA GLN A 27 0.96 -21.44 -3.34
C GLN A 27 -0.37 -21.01 -3.96
N SER A 28 -0.90 -21.81 -4.89
CA SER A 28 -2.19 -21.58 -5.52
C SER A 28 -3.34 -21.56 -4.50
N TYR A 29 -3.32 -22.46 -3.52
CA TYR A 29 -4.32 -22.48 -2.45
C TYR A 29 -4.24 -21.22 -1.57
N LEU A 30 -3.02 -20.79 -1.21
CA LEU A 30 -2.84 -19.58 -0.40
C LEU A 30 -3.29 -18.32 -1.14
N GLU A 31 -3.00 -18.22 -2.45
CA GLU A 31 -3.46 -17.11 -3.29
C GLU A 31 -5.00 -17.08 -3.40
N GLN A 32 -5.62 -18.23 -3.61
CA GLN A 32 -7.10 -18.34 -3.65
C GLN A 32 -7.72 -17.98 -2.30
N ALA A 33 -7.13 -18.44 -1.19
CA ALA A 33 -7.61 -18.12 0.15
C ALA A 33 -7.47 -16.61 0.45
N GLN A 34 -6.38 -15.98 0.03
CA GLN A 34 -6.19 -14.53 0.17
C GLN A 34 -7.20 -13.76 -0.69
N GLN A 35 -7.41 -14.17 -1.95
CA GLN A 35 -8.41 -13.54 -2.82
C GLN A 35 -9.83 -13.66 -2.26
N ALA A 36 -10.18 -14.83 -1.72
CA ALA A 36 -11.50 -15.04 -1.10
C ALA A 36 -11.71 -14.15 0.12
N ARG A 37 -10.69 -14.02 0.99
CA ARG A 37 -10.74 -13.13 2.15
C ARG A 37 -10.85 -11.66 1.75
N ALA A 38 -10.06 -11.24 0.76
CA ALA A 38 -10.11 -9.88 0.24
C ALA A 38 -11.48 -9.54 -0.39
N ALA A 39 -12.07 -10.50 -1.11
CA ALA A 39 -13.41 -10.34 -1.68
C ALA A 39 -14.50 -10.24 -0.60
N GLU A 40 -14.43 -11.08 0.44
CA GLU A 40 -15.33 -11.03 1.59
C GLU A 40 -15.18 -9.71 2.35
N ALA A 41 -13.96 -9.28 2.62
CA ALA A 41 -13.68 -8.01 3.30
C ALA A 41 -14.16 -6.81 2.48
N ALA A 42 -13.98 -6.82 1.16
CA ALA A 42 -14.46 -5.75 0.27
C ALA A 42 -16.00 -5.63 0.25
N GLY A 43 -16.70 -6.74 0.45
CA GLY A 43 -18.17 -6.77 0.57
C GLY A 43 -18.69 -6.46 1.98
N SER A 44 -17.81 -6.25 2.96
CA SER A 44 -18.24 -5.96 4.32
C SER A 44 -18.97 -4.62 4.39
N PRO A 45 -19.98 -4.48 5.27
CA PRO A 45 -20.70 -3.20 5.45
C PRO A 45 -19.78 -2.03 5.78
N GLU A 46 -18.73 -2.31 6.56
CA GLU A 46 -17.74 -1.31 6.97
C GLU A 46 -16.89 -0.84 5.76
N ALA A 47 -16.39 -1.76 4.92
CA ALA A 47 -15.64 -1.41 3.72
C ALA A 47 -16.47 -0.58 2.73
N ILE A 48 -17.74 -0.94 2.56
CA ILE A 48 -18.68 -0.19 1.72
C ILE A 48 -18.92 1.21 2.30
N GLN A 49 -19.13 1.32 3.61
CA GLN A 49 -19.33 2.60 4.28
C GLN A 49 -18.09 3.48 4.16
N ASN A 50 -16.91 2.96 4.42
CA ASN A 50 -15.63 3.68 4.28
C ASN A 50 -15.41 4.18 2.84
N GLY A 51 -15.76 3.38 1.85
CA GLY A 51 -15.73 3.80 0.44
C GLY A 51 -16.66 4.97 0.13
N ARG A 52 -17.86 5.00 0.72
CA ARG A 52 -18.80 6.14 0.57
C ARG A 52 -18.27 7.38 1.26
N ILE A 53 -17.80 7.26 2.49
CA ILE A 53 -17.20 8.37 3.25
C ILE A 53 -16.03 8.97 2.46
N ALA A 54 -15.15 8.13 1.89
CA ALA A 54 -14.04 8.57 1.05
C ALA A 54 -14.52 9.35 -0.18
N ALA A 55 -15.53 8.84 -0.89
CA ALA A 55 -16.08 9.49 -2.08
C ALA A 55 -16.69 10.87 -1.75
N ASP A 56 -17.47 10.96 -0.69
CA ASP A 56 -18.08 12.20 -0.23
C ASP A 56 -17.03 13.22 0.21
N TYR A 57 -15.99 12.76 0.92
CA TYR A 57 -14.87 13.59 1.35
C TYR A 57 -14.12 14.17 0.15
N ILE A 58 -13.77 13.35 -0.86
CA ILE A 58 -13.09 13.79 -2.08
C ILE A 58 -13.93 14.79 -2.87
N ASN A 59 -15.23 14.53 -3.02
CA ASN A 59 -16.14 15.44 -3.71
C ASN A 59 -16.20 16.81 -3.04
N ASN A 60 -16.34 16.85 -1.73
CA ASN A 60 -16.34 18.08 -0.94
C ASN A 60 -15.00 18.82 -1.04
N LEU A 61 -13.88 18.07 -0.93
CA LEU A 61 -12.53 18.64 -1.03
C LEU A 61 -12.32 19.32 -2.38
N LYS A 62 -12.65 18.66 -3.48
CA LYS A 62 -12.52 19.21 -4.83
C LYS A 62 -13.43 20.39 -5.10
N ALA A 63 -14.60 20.43 -4.47
CA ALA A 63 -15.51 21.56 -4.58
C ALA A 63 -14.98 22.80 -3.86
N GLN A 64 -14.19 22.62 -2.81
CA GLN A 64 -13.64 23.72 -2.00
C GLN A 64 -12.24 24.15 -2.46
N ASP A 65 -11.45 23.26 -3.05
CA ASP A 65 -10.07 23.53 -3.44
C ASP A 65 -9.78 23.00 -4.85
N SER A 66 -9.70 23.92 -5.80
CA SER A 66 -9.39 23.62 -7.20
C SER A 66 -7.94 23.19 -7.47
N SER A 67 -7.05 23.33 -6.48
CA SER A 67 -5.65 22.88 -6.58
C SER A 67 -5.49 21.38 -6.34
N VAL A 68 -6.54 20.70 -5.88
CA VAL A 68 -6.57 19.25 -5.68
C VAL A 68 -6.63 18.53 -7.01
N GLN A 69 -5.70 17.63 -7.22
CA GLN A 69 -5.53 16.84 -8.45
C GLN A 69 -5.93 15.39 -8.21
N THR A 70 -6.25 14.69 -9.30
CA THR A 70 -6.50 13.24 -9.28
C THR A 70 -5.69 12.58 -10.37
N SER A 71 -4.97 11.54 -10.01
CA SER A 71 -4.24 10.72 -10.97
C SER A 71 -5.16 9.69 -11.67
N THR A 72 -4.61 9.03 -12.66
CA THR A 72 -5.30 7.95 -13.39
C THR A 72 -5.58 6.71 -12.52
N SER A 73 -4.81 6.50 -11.47
CA SER A 73 -5.02 5.40 -10.49
C SER A 73 -6.14 5.69 -9.50
N GLY A 74 -6.57 6.95 -9.40
CA GLY A 74 -7.54 7.42 -8.41
C GLY A 74 -6.92 8.04 -7.16
N LEU A 75 -5.58 8.18 -7.09
CA LEU A 75 -4.94 8.94 -6.04
C LEU A 75 -5.36 10.41 -6.14
N VAL A 76 -5.79 10.97 -5.03
CA VAL A 76 -6.08 12.41 -4.92
C VAL A 76 -4.96 13.06 -4.12
N PHE A 77 -4.48 14.20 -4.59
CA PHE A 77 -3.35 14.88 -3.95
C PHE A 77 -3.37 16.38 -4.21
N LYS A 78 -2.72 17.10 -3.31
CA LYS A 78 -2.46 18.54 -3.44
C LYS A 78 -0.96 18.77 -3.28
N ILE A 79 -0.34 19.39 -4.25
CA ILE A 79 1.07 19.82 -4.18
C ILE A 79 1.11 21.22 -3.59
N GLU A 80 1.71 21.34 -2.40
CA GLU A 80 1.92 22.64 -1.74
C GLU A 80 3.22 23.28 -2.19
N ASN A 81 4.25 22.45 -2.38
CA ASN A 81 5.54 22.82 -2.93
C ASN A 81 6.04 21.69 -3.83
N PRO A 82 6.32 21.92 -5.10
CA PRO A 82 6.79 20.87 -6.01
C PRO A 82 8.22 20.39 -5.71
N GLY A 83 8.99 21.14 -4.92
CA GLY A 83 10.41 20.88 -4.71
C GLY A 83 11.28 21.33 -5.89
N GLN A 84 12.55 20.90 -5.88
CA GLN A 84 13.52 21.23 -6.92
C GLN A 84 14.32 20.02 -7.36
N GLY A 85 14.64 19.95 -8.66
CA GLY A 85 15.41 18.87 -9.25
C GLY A 85 14.57 17.72 -9.76
N GLU A 86 15.16 16.53 -9.82
CA GLU A 86 14.51 15.34 -10.30
C GLU A 86 13.54 14.76 -9.27
N LYS A 87 12.48 14.12 -9.76
CA LYS A 87 11.52 13.39 -8.94
C LYS A 87 12.02 11.96 -8.73
N PRO A 88 11.69 11.33 -7.61
CA PRO A 88 12.05 9.93 -7.40
C PRO A 88 11.31 9.02 -8.39
N ASN A 89 11.93 7.91 -8.71
CA ASN A 89 11.30 6.82 -9.46
C ASN A 89 10.84 5.70 -8.51
N ALA A 90 10.14 4.69 -9.04
CA ALA A 90 9.57 3.62 -8.23
C ALA A 90 10.60 2.78 -7.45
N ASN A 91 11.88 2.80 -7.85
CA ASN A 91 12.96 2.05 -7.19
C ASN A 91 13.79 2.91 -6.24
N SER A 92 13.56 4.22 -6.21
CA SER A 92 14.32 5.14 -5.37
C SER A 92 14.11 4.87 -3.88
N THR A 93 15.15 5.12 -3.10
CA THR A 93 15.07 5.20 -1.65
C THR A 93 14.97 6.66 -1.25
N VAL A 94 13.99 7.03 -0.46
CA VAL A 94 13.69 8.43 -0.12
C VAL A 94 13.70 8.66 1.38
N ALA A 95 14.12 9.84 1.80
CA ALA A 95 13.96 10.33 3.16
C ALA A 95 12.77 11.29 3.21
N VAL A 96 11.76 10.98 4.01
CA VAL A 96 10.47 11.67 4.05
C VAL A 96 10.10 12.01 5.49
N LYS A 97 9.68 13.24 5.71
CA LYS A 97 8.87 13.59 6.89
C LYS A 97 7.41 13.42 6.52
N TYR A 98 6.67 12.71 7.36
CA TYR A 98 5.26 12.47 7.10
C TYR A 98 4.43 12.41 8.38
N THR A 99 3.15 12.64 8.22
CA THR A 99 2.12 12.38 9.21
C THR A 99 0.94 11.71 8.51
N GLY A 100 0.63 10.49 8.91
CA GLY A 100 -0.55 9.75 8.46
C GLY A 100 -1.72 9.92 9.41
N ARG A 101 -2.89 10.25 8.87
CA ARG A 101 -4.12 10.51 9.63
C ARG A 101 -5.32 9.80 9.03
N HIS A 102 -6.25 9.46 9.90
CA HIS A 102 -7.61 9.12 9.52
C HIS A 102 -8.39 10.37 9.04
N LEU A 103 -9.53 10.19 8.39
CA LEU A 103 -10.38 11.32 7.97
C LEU A 103 -10.95 12.13 9.12
N ASN A 104 -11.02 11.56 10.33
CA ASN A 104 -11.41 12.29 11.56
C ASN A 104 -10.28 13.18 12.11
N GLY A 105 -9.08 13.15 11.52
CA GLY A 105 -7.92 13.95 11.90
C GLY A 105 -6.98 13.27 12.91
N GLU A 106 -7.33 12.10 13.45
CA GLU A 106 -6.46 11.35 14.35
C GLU A 106 -5.26 10.80 13.60
N SER A 107 -4.05 11.04 14.14
CA SER A 107 -2.81 10.50 13.59
C SER A 107 -2.63 9.05 14.04
N PHE A 108 -2.33 8.16 13.09
CA PHE A 108 -1.98 6.77 13.38
C PHE A 108 -0.49 6.49 13.21
N ASP A 109 0.24 7.34 12.47
CA ASP A 109 1.67 7.18 12.23
C ASP A 109 2.31 8.52 11.84
N ALA A 110 3.56 8.74 12.24
CA ALA A 110 4.34 9.93 11.87
C ALA A 110 5.84 9.68 12.02
N SER A 111 6.65 10.34 11.18
CA SER A 111 8.11 10.31 11.31
C SER A 111 8.63 11.19 12.44
N GLY A 112 7.83 12.15 12.92
CA GLY A 112 8.29 13.19 13.82
C GLY A 112 9.30 14.14 13.16
N ASP A 113 10.26 14.62 13.93
CA ASP A 113 11.29 15.58 13.45
C ASP A 113 12.36 14.92 12.57
N THR A 114 12.57 13.60 12.74
CA THR A 114 13.58 12.84 11.99
C THR A 114 12.94 12.21 10.75
N PRO A 115 13.46 12.51 9.53
CA PRO A 115 12.94 11.87 8.33
C PRO A 115 13.07 10.35 8.38
N ALA A 116 12.02 9.65 8.00
CA ALA A 116 12.05 8.20 7.83
C ALA A 116 12.52 7.84 6.41
N THR A 117 13.32 6.79 6.31
CA THR A 117 13.85 6.32 5.02
C THR A 117 13.02 5.15 4.51
N PHE A 118 12.49 5.28 3.28
CA PHE A 118 11.69 4.25 2.62
C PHE A 118 12.24 3.93 1.24
N ASN A 119 12.26 2.64 0.91
CA ASN A 119 12.31 2.23 -0.49
C ASN A 119 10.88 2.27 -1.05
N LEU A 120 10.68 2.97 -2.18
CA LEU A 120 9.35 3.18 -2.75
C LEU A 120 8.65 1.90 -3.22
N ASN A 121 9.40 0.81 -3.47
CA ASN A 121 8.82 -0.49 -3.74
C ASN A 121 8.16 -1.16 -2.52
N GLY A 122 8.53 -0.74 -1.30
CA GLY A 122 8.05 -1.33 -0.05
C GLY A 122 6.89 -0.59 0.62
N VAL A 123 6.41 0.51 0.04
CA VAL A 123 5.30 1.32 0.60
C VAL A 123 4.00 1.10 -0.17
N VAL A 124 2.88 1.50 0.43
CA VAL A 124 1.57 1.39 -0.22
C VAL A 124 1.53 2.18 -1.53
N PRO A 125 0.78 1.70 -2.56
CA PRO A 125 0.81 2.27 -3.91
C PRO A 125 0.55 3.76 -3.96
N GLY A 126 -0.44 4.26 -3.21
CA GLY A 126 -0.80 5.68 -3.21
C GLY A 126 0.29 6.57 -2.59
N PHE A 127 0.99 6.11 -1.55
CA PHE A 127 2.10 6.85 -0.95
C PHE A 127 3.30 6.93 -1.91
N ARG A 128 3.65 5.82 -2.57
CA ARG A 128 4.68 5.78 -3.63
C ARG A 128 4.35 6.73 -4.76
N GLU A 129 3.15 6.64 -5.31
CA GLU A 129 2.72 7.48 -6.43
C GLU A 129 2.72 8.97 -6.05
N GLY A 130 2.26 9.30 -4.85
CA GLY A 130 2.25 10.66 -4.34
C GLY A 130 3.65 11.26 -4.21
N LEU A 131 4.60 10.53 -3.67
CA LEU A 131 5.99 10.97 -3.56
C LEU A 131 6.66 11.16 -4.93
N MET A 132 6.28 10.37 -5.94
CA MET A 132 6.76 10.55 -7.31
C MET A 132 6.20 11.82 -8.01
N GLN A 133 5.24 12.54 -7.39
CA GLN A 133 4.73 13.81 -7.93
C GLN A 133 5.58 15.01 -7.52
N ILE A 134 6.43 14.89 -6.50
CA ILE A 134 7.24 15.97 -5.95
C ILE A 134 8.73 15.66 -6.04
N ALA A 135 9.56 16.70 -6.09
CA ALA A 135 11.01 16.59 -6.06
C ALA A 135 11.56 16.87 -4.64
N LYS A 136 12.88 16.82 -4.48
CA LYS A 136 13.55 17.13 -3.20
C LYS A 136 13.12 18.50 -2.65
N GLY A 137 12.78 18.57 -1.37
CA GLY A 137 12.21 19.74 -0.71
C GLY A 137 10.74 19.98 -0.99
N GLY A 138 10.10 19.10 -1.77
CA GLY A 138 8.68 19.15 -2.09
C GLY A 138 7.79 18.77 -0.92
N LYS A 139 6.58 19.36 -0.90
CA LYS A 139 5.53 19.08 0.09
C LYS A 139 4.21 18.83 -0.61
N ALA A 140 3.51 17.84 -0.14
CA ALA A 140 2.18 17.50 -0.65
C ALA A 140 1.30 16.91 0.45
N THR A 141 -0.01 17.06 0.29
CA THR A 141 -1.01 16.29 1.02
C THR A 141 -1.59 15.24 0.08
N LEU A 142 -1.50 13.98 0.50
CA LEU A 142 -1.99 12.81 -0.23
C LEU A 142 -3.27 12.30 0.41
N TYR A 143 -4.31 12.15 -0.38
CA TYR A 143 -5.60 11.56 0.01
C TYR A 143 -5.68 10.19 -0.68
N ILE A 144 -5.30 9.15 0.06
CA ILE A 144 -5.07 7.82 -0.49
C ILE A 144 -6.30 6.96 -0.27
N PRO A 145 -7.09 6.64 -1.30
CA PRO A 145 -8.25 5.75 -1.15
C PRO A 145 -7.81 4.36 -0.71
N GLY A 146 -8.68 3.63 -0.04
CA GLY A 146 -8.35 2.35 0.58
C GLY A 146 -7.70 1.34 -0.35
N ASN A 147 -8.13 1.27 -1.61
CA ASN A 147 -7.55 0.37 -2.63
C ASN A 147 -6.09 0.73 -3.02
N LEU A 148 -5.63 1.95 -2.76
CA LEU A 148 -4.25 2.39 -2.94
C LEU A 148 -3.48 2.49 -1.61
N ALA A 149 -4.12 2.15 -0.49
CA ALA A 149 -3.57 2.08 0.86
C ALA A 149 -3.51 0.63 1.33
N TYR A 150 -4.26 0.27 2.36
CA TYR A 150 -4.24 -1.07 2.98
C TYR A 150 -5.35 -2.00 2.47
N GLY A 151 -6.11 -1.57 1.47
CA GLY A 151 -7.08 -2.40 0.78
C GLY A 151 -8.31 -2.77 1.61
N PRO A 152 -9.03 -3.81 1.15
CA PRO A 152 -10.30 -4.20 1.76
C PRO A 152 -10.19 -4.79 3.16
N GLU A 153 -9.02 -5.28 3.56
CA GLU A 153 -8.78 -5.81 4.91
C GLU A 153 -8.35 -4.74 5.91
N GLY A 154 -7.84 -3.58 5.42
CA GLY A 154 -7.25 -2.56 6.25
C GLY A 154 -5.96 -3.00 6.95
N MET A 155 -5.63 -2.36 8.07
CA MET A 155 -4.52 -2.73 8.96
C MET A 155 -4.97 -2.57 10.42
N PRO A 156 -5.65 -3.55 11.01
CA PRO A 156 -6.21 -3.46 12.36
C PRO A 156 -5.17 -3.14 13.44
N GLN A 157 -3.92 -3.60 13.28
CA GLN A 157 -2.82 -3.33 14.22
C GLN A 157 -2.47 -1.84 14.31
N ALA A 158 -2.73 -1.08 13.25
CA ALA A 158 -2.57 0.37 13.21
C ALA A 158 -3.90 1.13 13.36
N GLY A 159 -4.99 0.44 13.68
CA GLY A 159 -6.32 1.04 13.82
C GLY A 159 -6.97 1.42 12.49
N ILE A 160 -6.46 0.92 11.34
CA ILE A 160 -6.96 1.24 10.00
C ILE A 160 -8.01 0.22 9.60
N GLY A 161 -9.22 0.68 9.33
CA GLY A 161 -10.36 -0.15 8.94
C GLY A 161 -10.34 -0.63 7.50
N PRO A 162 -11.29 -1.53 7.15
CA PRO A 162 -11.45 -2.06 5.80
C PRO A 162 -11.72 -0.95 4.78
N ASN A 163 -10.94 -0.93 3.69
CA ASN A 163 -11.09 0.04 2.60
C ASN A 163 -11.09 1.51 3.06
N GLU A 164 -10.39 1.79 4.15
CA GLU A 164 -10.32 3.13 4.72
C GLU A 164 -9.40 4.03 3.92
N MET A 165 -9.88 5.25 3.63
CA MET A 165 -9.09 6.31 3.02
C MET A 165 -8.22 6.99 4.07
N LEU A 166 -6.97 7.23 3.72
CA LEU A 166 -5.97 7.85 4.60
C LEU A 166 -5.48 9.18 4.04
N VAL A 167 -5.10 10.07 4.94
CA VAL A 167 -4.50 11.36 4.59
C VAL A 167 -3.05 11.38 5.07
N PHE A 168 -2.12 11.71 4.16
CA PHE A 168 -0.72 11.85 4.48
C PHE A 168 -0.24 13.25 4.10
N ASP A 169 0.27 13.99 5.08
CA ASP A 169 1.10 15.15 4.81
C ASP A 169 2.53 14.66 4.67
N VAL A 170 3.18 15.00 3.56
CA VAL A 170 4.52 14.52 3.24
C VAL A 170 5.44 15.67 2.85
N GLU A 171 6.69 15.57 3.29
CA GLU A 171 7.79 16.42 2.85
C GLU A 171 8.95 15.51 2.40
N LEU A 172 9.31 15.60 1.12
CA LEU A 172 10.41 14.82 0.54
C LEU A 172 11.73 15.53 0.85
N VAL A 173 12.47 15.01 1.83
CA VAL A 173 13.70 15.62 2.33
C VAL A 173 14.89 15.29 1.45
N ASP A 174 15.01 14.01 1.03
CA ASP A 174 16.11 13.56 0.18
C ASP A 174 15.71 12.35 -0.68
N ILE A 175 16.47 12.16 -1.76
CA ILE A 175 16.32 11.05 -2.70
C ILE A 175 17.68 10.37 -2.81
N ASN A 176 17.74 9.08 -2.50
CA ASN A 176 18.91 8.24 -2.67
C ASN A 176 18.61 7.19 -3.76
N GLU A 177 19.42 7.18 -4.79
CA GLU A 177 19.34 6.19 -5.87
C GLU A 177 20.11 4.90 -5.52
#